data_5000771f46559d60e0ad99c9bfd283ec
#
_entry.id   5000771f46559d60e0ad99c9bfd283ec
#
_cell.length_a   1.000
_cell.length_b   1.000
_cell.length_c   1.000
_cell.angle_alpha   90.00
_cell.angle_beta   90.00
_cell.angle_gamma   90.00
#
_symmetry.space_group_name_H-M   'P 1'
#
loop_
_entity.id
_entity.type
_entity.pdbx_description
1 polymer ?
#
loop_
_entity_poly.entity_id
_entity_poly.type
_entity_poly.pdbx_seq_one_letter_code
_entity_poly.pdbx_strand_id
1 'polypeptide(L)'
;MTSRIRSLTSPSGPDSPAPSRRTVVKAAAAGAVLGAPLAAALPARAAEAPTFLHGVASGDPLPDGILLWTRVTPTEAATPGSGLGPDVEVGWTVATDKAFTTIVAKGSTTATAASDHTVKADIRGLKPATDYWFRFSSGSADSPAARTRTAPAHDAAVAGMRFGVVSCANWEAGYFSAYRHLAARGDLDAWLHLGDYIYEYGTGEYATRDTVVRPHAPTHEIVTLADYRTRHGRYKTDPDLQALHAVAPVIAIWDDHEFANDAWSGGAENHTEGAEGTWSARQAAAKQAYFEWMPVRPAVEGTTYRRLRFGRLADLSLLDLRSYRSQQVKAGNGTVDDPDRTLTGRAQLDWLKAGLRSSDTSWRLVGNSVMIAPFAIGSLSAELLKPLAELLGLPKEGLALNTDQWDGYTDDRRELLAHLRDNAIRNTVFLTGDIHMAWANDVPYNAGTYPLSASAATEFVVTSVTSDNLDDLVKVPEGTVSALASPVIRAANRHVHWVDTDRHGYGVLDLTAERAQMDYYVLSDRTTTNATASWARSYRTRSGTQKVERTYDPV
;
A
#
# COMPACT_ATOMS: atom_id res chain seq x y z
N MET A 1 22.36 4.70 12.85
CA MET A 1 23.79 5.04 13.10
C MET A 1 24.65 3.85 12.73
N THR A 2 25.19 3.79 11.53
CA THR A 2 26.39 3.01 11.23
C THR A 2 27.09 3.67 10.06
N SER A 3 28.12 4.42 10.39
CA SER A 3 29.08 5.05 9.50
C SER A 3 29.89 3.98 8.77
N ARG A 4 29.86 3.96 7.44
CA ARG A 4 30.77 3.16 6.62
C ARG A 4 32.13 3.85 6.52
N ILE A 5 33.15 3.23 7.09
CA ILE A 5 34.55 3.56 6.86
C ILE A 5 34.98 2.95 5.52
N ARG A 6 35.35 3.80 4.58
CA ARG A 6 36.07 3.36 3.35
C ARG A 6 37.55 3.31 3.66
N SER A 7 38.17 2.16 3.45
CA SER A 7 39.63 2.04 3.36
C SER A 7 40.06 2.04 1.89
N LEU A 8 40.94 2.99 1.58
CA LEU A 8 41.70 3.09 0.33
C LEU A 8 42.87 2.11 0.36
N THR A 9 43.04 1.30 -0.67
CA THR A 9 44.35 0.90 -1.17
C THR A 9 44.23 0.41 -2.61
N SER A 10 44.86 1.12 -3.54
CA SER A 10 45.28 0.61 -4.84
C SER A 10 46.65 -0.05 -4.71
N PRO A 11 47.01 -1.00 -5.61
CA PRO A 11 48.05 -0.67 -6.54
C PRO A 11 47.86 -1.18 -8.00
N SER A 12 48.53 -0.49 -8.83
CA SER A 12 48.75 -0.45 -10.26
C SER A 12 49.20 -1.73 -10.98
N GLY A 13 48.66 -1.94 -12.23
CA GLY A 13 49.24 -2.24 -13.49
C GLY A 13 49.65 -3.71 -13.83
N PRO A 14 49.93 -4.11 -15.11
CA PRO A 14 49.97 -3.31 -16.33
C PRO A 14 49.23 -3.89 -17.58
N ASP A 15 49.24 -3.12 -18.60
CA ASP A 15 48.84 -3.27 -20.01
C ASP A 15 48.93 -4.63 -20.69
N SER A 16 47.95 -4.90 -21.56
CA SER A 16 48.18 -5.43 -22.93
C SER A 16 46.89 -5.48 -23.79
N PRO A 17 46.94 -5.51 -25.12
CA PRO A 17 46.31 -4.54 -25.98
C PRO A 17 45.09 -5.06 -26.76
N ALA A 18 44.33 -4.11 -27.31
CA ALA A 18 43.24 -4.35 -28.23
C ALA A 18 43.72 -4.87 -29.59
N PRO A 19 42.97 -5.74 -30.29
CA PRO A 19 43.19 -5.95 -31.72
C PRO A 19 42.24 -5.11 -32.56
N SER A 20 42.88 -4.49 -33.54
CA SER A 20 42.40 -3.60 -34.56
C SER A 20 41.44 -4.22 -35.58
N ARG A 21 40.62 -3.33 -36.14
CA ARG A 21 39.89 -3.54 -37.39
C ARG A 21 40.88 -3.73 -38.55
N ARG A 22 40.60 -4.69 -39.42
CA ARG A 22 40.76 -4.70 -40.90
C ARG A 22 40.85 -6.12 -41.42
N THR A 23 40.06 -6.43 -42.42
CA THR A 23 40.42 -6.77 -43.82
C THR A 23 39.38 -7.73 -44.36
N VAL A 24 38.74 -7.57 -45.38
CA VAL A 24 38.80 -7.08 -46.75
C VAL A 24 37.98 -7.99 -47.67
N VAL A 25 37.31 -7.33 -48.53
CA VAL A 25 36.64 -7.67 -49.77
C VAL A 25 37.51 -8.42 -50.78
N LYS A 26 36.89 -9.35 -51.52
CA LYS A 26 37.03 -9.73 -52.97
C LYS A 26 36.68 -11.21 -53.13
N ALA A 27 35.93 -11.72 -54.09
CA ALA A 27 35.75 -11.45 -55.49
C ALA A 27 34.46 -12.13 -55.98
N ALA A 28 33.72 -11.59 -56.80
CA ALA A 28 33.67 -11.46 -58.24
C ALA A 28 32.73 -12.49 -58.92
N ALA A 29 31.69 -11.91 -59.44
CA ALA A 29 30.93 -12.11 -60.67
C ALA A 29 31.07 -13.41 -61.50
N ALA A 30 29.91 -14.03 -61.80
CA ALA A 30 29.36 -14.21 -63.16
C ALA A 30 28.13 -15.13 -63.12
N GLY A 31 27.10 -14.79 -63.89
CA GLY A 31 25.98 -15.69 -64.19
C GLY A 31 24.59 -15.06 -64.07
N ALA A 32 24.25 -14.21 -65.06
CA ALA A 32 22.85 -13.79 -65.25
C ALA A 32 22.01 -14.95 -65.81
N VAL A 33 20.99 -15.36 -65.08
CA VAL A 33 19.84 -16.06 -65.62
C VAL A 33 18.60 -15.38 -65.04
N LEU A 34 17.80 -14.84 -65.95
CA LEU A 34 16.48 -14.27 -65.68
C LEU A 34 15.55 -15.32 -65.09
N GLY A 35 15.27 -15.21 -63.82
CA GLY A 35 14.19 -15.90 -63.12
C GLY A 35 13.49 -14.89 -62.24
N ALA A 36 12.25 -14.55 -62.53
CA ALA A 36 11.38 -13.74 -61.70
C ALA A 36 11.31 -14.36 -60.30
N PRO A 37 11.57 -13.62 -59.22
CA PRO A 37 11.34 -14.17 -57.90
C PRO A 37 9.84 -14.26 -57.67
N LEU A 38 9.28 -15.49 -57.61
CA LEU A 38 8.08 -15.73 -56.82
C LEU A 38 8.45 -15.28 -55.40
N ALA A 39 7.96 -14.11 -54.99
CA ALA A 39 7.92 -13.74 -53.61
C ALA A 39 6.97 -14.75 -52.93
N ALA A 40 7.54 -15.82 -52.37
CA ALA A 40 6.83 -16.66 -51.45
C ALA A 40 6.45 -15.72 -50.25
N ALA A 41 5.20 -15.33 -50.20
CA ALA A 41 4.62 -14.70 -49.02
C ALA A 41 4.90 -15.65 -47.84
N LEU A 42 5.83 -15.24 -46.95
CA LEU A 42 5.98 -15.90 -45.66
C LEU A 42 4.57 -15.97 -45.06
N PRO A 43 4.12 -17.12 -44.59
CA PRO A 43 2.82 -17.19 -43.95
C PRO A 43 2.82 -16.12 -42.84
N ALA A 44 1.85 -15.21 -42.88
CA ALA A 44 1.63 -14.24 -41.82
C ALA A 44 1.55 -15.07 -40.53
N ARG A 45 2.54 -14.88 -39.64
CA ARG A 45 2.50 -15.50 -38.32
C ARG A 45 1.15 -15.13 -37.73
N ALA A 46 0.35 -16.11 -37.39
CA ALA A 46 -0.96 -15.86 -36.75
C ALA A 46 -0.68 -14.89 -35.60
N ALA A 47 -1.43 -13.78 -35.55
CA ALA A 47 -1.30 -12.84 -34.45
C ALA A 47 -1.50 -13.61 -33.15
N GLU A 48 -0.52 -13.54 -32.28
CA GLU A 48 -0.58 -14.19 -30.98
C GLU A 48 -1.81 -13.67 -30.23
N ALA A 49 -2.58 -14.55 -29.61
CA ALA A 49 -3.78 -14.12 -28.88
C ALA A 49 -3.38 -13.28 -27.66
N PRO A 50 -4.02 -12.13 -27.43
CA PRO A 50 -3.78 -11.34 -26.24
C PRO A 50 -3.97 -12.18 -24.96
N THR A 51 -3.23 -11.85 -23.89
CA THR A 51 -3.30 -12.56 -22.61
C THR A 51 -3.54 -11.63 -21.43
N PHE A 52 -4.10 -12.15 -20.32
CA PHE A 52 -4.39 -11.41 -19.10
C PHE A 52 -3.48 -11.90 -17.95
N LEU A 53 -2.15 -11.81 -18.15
CA LEU A 53 -1.14 -12.36 -17.26
C LEU A 53 -1.15 -11.77 -15.83
N HIS A 54 -1.66 -10.55 -15.68
CA HIS A 54 -1.66 -9.80 -14.42
C HIS A 54 -3.01 -9.89 -13.68
N GLY A 55 -3.88 -10.82 -14.11
CA GLY A 55 -5.19 -11.02 -13.50
C GLY A 55 -6.16 -9.86 -13.70
N VAL A 56 -7.16 -9.83 -12.84
CA VAL A 56 -8.19 -8.79 -12.80
C VAL A 56 -8.39 -8.31 -11.38
N ALA A 57 -8.86 -7.07 -11.23
CA ALA A 57 -9.14 -6.49 -9.92
C ALA A 57 -10.36 -5.57 -9.97
N SER A 58 -10.98 -5.35 -8.83
CA SER A 58 -11.95 -4.26 -8.64
C SER A 58 -11.57 -3.42 -7.43
N GLY A 59 -12.01 -2.17 -7.40
CA GLY A 59 -11.69 -1.28 -6.28
C GLY A 59 -12.66 -0.12 -6.10
N ASP A 60 -12.45 0.60 -5.01
CA ASP A 60 -13.21 1.80 -4.63
C ASP A 60 -14.72 1.61 -4.82
N PRO A 61 -15.38 0.69 -4.09
CA PRO A 61 -16.80 0.40 -4.24
C PRO A 61 -17.65 1.61 -3.87
N LEU A 62 -18.63 1.92 -4.73
CA LEU A 62 -19.66 2.93 -4.51
C LEU A 62 -21.03 2.26 -4.43
N PRO A 63 -22.06 2.93 -3.90
CA PRO A 63 -23.40 2.35 -3.84
C PRO A 63 -23.98 1.98 -5.22
N ASP A 64 -23.62 2.75 -6.24
CA ASP A 64 -24.11 2.59 -7.61
C ASP A 64 -23.05 2.12 -8.59
N GLY A 65 -21.83 1.80 -8.12
CA GLY A 65 -20.75 1.48 -9.05
C GLY A 65 -19.51 0.86 -8.45
N ILE A 66 -18.64 0.42 -9.34
CA ILE A 66 -17.38 -0.24 -9.02
C ILE A 66 -16.34 0.07 -10.10
N LEU A 67 -15.10 0.27 -9.71
CA LEU A 67 -13.99 0.37 -10.65
C LEU A 67 -13.44 -1.03 -10.93
N LEU A 68 -13.40 -1.42 -12.21
CA LEU A 68 -12.79 -2.67 -12.69
C LEU A 68 -11.43 -2.37 -13.29
N TRP A 69 -10.49 -3.29 -13.13
CA TRP A 69 -9.13 -3.16 -13.62
C TRP A 69 -8.62 -4.48 -14.22
N THR A 70 -7.85 -4.37 -15.29
CA THR A 70 -6.98 -5.42 -15.81
C THR A 70 -5.81 -4.82 -16.59
N ARG A 71 -4.87 -5.67 -17.00
CA ARG A 71 -3.87 -5.39 -18.02
C ARG A 71 -3.91 -6.48 -19.07
N VAL A 72 -4.01 -6.10 -20.33
CA VAL A 72 -3.86 -7.04 -21.44
C VAL A 72 -2.41 -7.02 -21.94
N THR A 73 -1.90 -8.19 -22.33
CA THR A 73 -0.59 -8.32 -22.98
C THR A 73 -0.85 -8.70 -24.46
N PRO A 74 -0.85 -7.74 -25.39
CA PRO A 74 -1.27 -7.99 -26.77
C PRO A 74 -0.27 -8.82 -27.57
N THR A 75 1.02 -8.76 -27.22
CA THR A 75 2.12 -9.53 -27.82
C THR A 75 3.18 -9.84 -26.77
N GLU A 76 4.07 -10.81 -27.01
CA GLU A 76 5.20 -11.11 -26.11
C GLU A 76 6.10 -9.89 -25.85
N ALA A 77 6.24 -8.98 -26.83
CA ALA A 77 7.05 -7.77 -26.69
C ALA A 77 6.39 -6.70 -25.79
N ALA A 78 5.07 -6.77 -25.59
CA ALA A 78 4.31 -5.81 -24.78
C ALA A 78 4.44 -6.11 -23.26
N THR A 79 5.66 -6.27 -22.78
CA THR A 79 5.95 -6.45 -21.36
C THR A 79 5.67 -5.15 -20.58
N PRO A 80 5.38 -5.21 -19.27
CA PRO A 80 5.22 -4.01 -18.45
C PRO A 80 6.39 -3.05 -18.60
N GLY A 81 6.08 -1.77 -18.82
CA GLY A 81 7.09 -0.71 -18.99
C GLY A 81 7.77 -0.65 -20.35
N SER A 82 7.55 -1.62 -21.26
CA SER A 82 8.24 -1.65 -22.57
C SER A 82 7.80 -0.52 -23.51
N GLY A 83 6.60 0.02 -23.36
CA GLY A 83 6.02 0.96 -24.32
C GLY A 83 5.73 0.36 -25.69
N LEU A 84 5.75 -0.98 -25.82
CA LEU A 84 5.58 -1.72 -27.07
C LEU A 84 4.21 -2.39 -27.15
N GLY A 85 3.85 -2.78 -28.36
CA GLY A 85 2.61 -3.52 -28.67
C GLY A 85 1.56 -2.64 -29.33
N PRO A 86 0.66 -3.27 -30.11
CA PRO A 86 -0.44 -2.58 -30.75
C PRO A 86 -1.53 -2.20 -29.73
N ASP A 87 -2.28 -1.17 -30.05
CA ASP A 87 -3.53 -0.88 -29.37
C ASP A 87 -4.52 -2.03 -29.61
N VAL A 88 -5.21 -2.45 -28.56
CA VAL A 88 -6.19 -3.54 -28.64
C VAL A 88 -7.50 -3.17 -27.92
N GLU A 89 -8.60 -3.60 -28.50
CA GLU A 89 -9.90 -3.46 -27.84
C GLU A 89 -10.03 -4.49 -26.73
N VAL A 90 -10.47 -4.03 -25.55
CA VAL A 90 -10.76 -4.86 -24.38
C VAL A 90 -12.20 -4.65 -23.96
N GLY A 91 -13.00 -5.70 -24.13
CA GLY A 91 -14.37 -5.75 -23.63
C GLY A 91 -14.40 -6.06 -22.14
N TRP A 92 -15.43 -5.58 -21.46
CA TRP A 92 -15.75 -5.96 -20.09
C TRP A 92 -17.22 -6.32 -19.96
N THR A 93 -17.50 -7.27 -19.08
CA THR A 93 -18.87 -7.76 -18.80
C THR A 93 -19.06 -7.89 -17.30
N VAL A 94 -20.21 -7.41 -16.79
CA VAL A 94 -20.65 -7.55 -15.40
C VAL A 94 -21.98 -8.30 -15.37
N ALA A 95 -22.07 -9.30 -14.48
CA ALA A 95 -23.24 -10.14 -14.31
C ALA A 95 -23.58 -10.34 -12.82
N THR A 96 -24.80 -10.78 -12.53
CA THR A 96 -25.22 -11.15 -11.17
C THR A 96 -24.86 -12.58 -10.80
N ASP A 97 -24.31 -13.35 -11.73
CA ASP A 97 -23.93 -14.76 -11.52
C ASP A 97 -22.61 -15.10 -12.22
N LYS A 98 -21.89 -16.07 -11.64
CA LYS A 98 -20.57 -16.51 -12.11
C LYS A 98 -20.58 -17.11 -13.52
N ALA A 99 -21.74 -17.64 -13.97
CA ALA A 99 -21.89 -18.21 -15.29
C ALA A 99 -22.18 -17.16 -16.38
N PHE A 100 -22.34 -15.88 -15.97
CA PHE A 100 -22.67 -14.75 -16.84
C PHE A 100 -24.00 -14.98 -17.63
N THR A 101 -24.96 -15.62 -16.98
CA THR A 101 -26.31 -15.82 -17.60
C THR A 101 -27.14 -14.54 -17.53
N THR A 102 -26.95 -13.73 -16.49
CA THR A 102 -27.67 -12.47 -16.30
C THR A 102 -26.69 -11.28 -16.31
N ILE A 103 -26.43 -10.79 -17.52
CA ILE A 103 -25.53 -9.63 -17.72
C ILE A 103 -26.28 -8.35 -17.36
N VAL A 104 -25.68 -7.50 -16.51
CA VAL A 104 -26.24 -6.22 -16.09
C VAL A 104 -25.53 -5.01 -16.69
N ALA A 105 -24.26 -5.17 -17.07
CA ALA A 105 -23.50 -4.12 -17.75
C ALA A 105 -22.41 -4.74 -18.65
N LYS A 106 -22.11 -4.08 -19.75
CA LYS A 106 -21.01 -4.43 -20.66
C LYS A 106 -20.54 -3.22 -21.42
N GLY A 107 -19.32 -3.24 -21.87
CA GLY A 107 -18.74 -2.20 -22.71
C GLY A 107 -17.34 -2.59 -23.18
N SER A 108 -16.66 -1.67 -23.80
CA SER A 108 -15.27 -1.86 -24.23
C SER A 108 -14.48 -0.55 -24.10
N THR A 109 -13.16 -0.70 -24.10
CA THR A 109 -12.20 0.41 -24.15
C THR A 109 -10.94 -0.06 -24.86
N THR A 110 -10.15 0.88 -25.35
CA THR A 110 -8.87 0.57 -26.00
C THR A 110 -7.76 0.57 -24.96
N ALA A 111 -7.05 -0.55 -24.86
CA ALA A 111 -5.79 -0.63 -24.13
C ALA A 111 -4.65 -0.22 -25.03
N THR A 112 -3.82 0.75 -24.60
CA THR A 112 -2.76 1.36 -25.39
C THR A 112 -1.39 1.18 -24.76
N ALA A 113 -0.32 1.17 -25.54
CA ALA A 113 1.04 1.17 -25.05
C ALA A 113 1.34 2.41 -24.17
N ALA A 114 0.68 3.55 -24.43
CA ALA A 114 0.85 4.78 -23.67
C ALA A 114 0.43 4.61 -22.20
N SER A 115 -0.62 3.79 -21.94
CA SER A 115 -1.08 3.44 -20.58
C SER A 115 -0.62 2.04 -20.13
N ASP A 116 0.48 1.55 -20.71
CA ASP A 116 1.03 0.21 -20.43
C ASP A 116 0.02 -0.93 -20.62
N HIS A 117 -0.94 -0.76 -21.54
CA HIS A 117 -2.05 -1.68 -21.80
C HIS A 117 -2.93 -1.99 -20.59
N THR A 118 -2.90 -1.14 -19.56
CA THR A 118 -3.86 -1.22 -18.45
C THR A 118 -5.23 -0.70 -18.87
N VAL A 119 -6.25 -1.27 -18.29
CA VAL A 119 -7.66 -0.93 -18.53
C VAL A 119 -8.32 -0.63 -17.19
N LYS A 120 -8.99 0.52 -17.10
CA LYS A 120 -9.88 0.88 -16.00
C LYS A 120 -11.27 1.16 -16.57
N ALA A 121 -12.29 0.48 -16.02
CA ALA A 121 -13.67 0.71 -16.36
C ALA A 121 -14.46 1.08 -15.10
N ASP A 122 -14.92 2.33 -15.00
CA ASP A 122 -15.76 2.78 -13.89
C ASP A 122 -17.22 2.50 -14.21
N ILE A 123 -17.72 1.39 -13.68
CA ILE A 123 -19.08 0.90 -13.92
C ILE A 123 -20.05 1.63 -13.00
N ARG A 124 -21.14 2.14 -13.56
CA ARG A 124 -22.21 2.86 -12.85
C ARG A 124 -23.57 2.23 -13.11
N GLY A 125 -24.55 2.61 -12.29
CA GLY A 125 -25.92 2.12 -12.41
C GLY A 125 -26.15 0.73 -11.81
N LEU A 126 -25.22 0.24 -10.99
CA LEU A 126 -25.35 -1.00 -10.25
C LEU A 126 -26.23 -0.81 -9.01
N LYS A 127 -26.77 -1.90 -8.48
CA LYS A 127 -27.53 -1.89 -7.20
C LYS A 127 -26.57 -1.86 -6.01
N PRO A 128 -26.90 -1.16 -4.92
CA PRO A 128 -26.07 -1.12 -3.73
C PRO A 128 -26.05 -2.45 -2.97
N ALA A 129 -25.01 -2.69 -2.19
CA ALA A 129 -24.76 -3.86 -1.34
C ALA A 129 -24.95 -5.20 -2.10
N THR A 130 -24.57 -5.23 -3.37
CA THR A 130 -24.85 -6.36 -4.28
C THR A 130 -23.56 -6.97 -4.79
N ASP A 131 -23.49 -8.30 -4.76
CA ASP A 131 -22.41 -9.06 -5.36
C ASP A 131 -22.59 -9.16 -6.87
N TYR A 132 -21.48 -8.95 -7.59
CA TYR A 132 -21.39 -9.08 -9.02
C TYR A 132 -20.20 -9.93 -9.41
N TRP A 133 -20.27 -10.50 -10.61
CA TRP A 133 -19.18 -11.16 -11.29
C TRP A 133 -18.76 -10.34 -12.50
N PHE A 134 -17.47 -10.27 -12.77
CA PHE A 134 -16.95 -9.56 -13.93
C PHE A 134 -15.83 -10.33 -14.61
N ARG A 135 -15.61 -10.06 -15.88
CA ARG A 135 -14.48 -10.52 -16.66
C ARG A 135 -14.17 -9.53 -17.78
N PHE A 136 -12.97 -9.64 -18.30
CA PHE A 136 -12.54 -8.93 -19.50
C PHE A 136 -12.33 -9.90 -20.66
N SER A 137 -12.38 -9.37 -21.89
CA SER A 137 -12.14 -10.14 -23.12
C SER A 137 -11.36 -9.28 -24.12
N SER A 138 -10.48 -9.90 -24.93
CA SER A 138 -9.79 -9.24 -26.04
C SER A 138 -9.54 -10.27 -27.13
N GLY A 139 -10.09 -10.03 -28.33
CA GLY A 139 -10.11 -11.03 -29.40
C GLY A 139 -10.80 -12.32 -28.94
N SER A 140 -10.07 -13.44 -28.97
CA SER A 140 -10.55 -14.75 -28.51
C SER A 140 -10.18 -15.09 -27.07
N ALA A 141 -9.48 -14.21 -26.36
CA ALA A 141 -9.01 -14.43 -25.00
C ALA A 141 -9.99 -13.84 -23.98
N ASP A 142 -10.33 -14.61 -22.96
CA ASP A 142 -11.05 -14.14 -21.77
C ASP A 142 -10.12 -14.14 -20.56
N SER A 143 -10.29 -13.14 -19.68
CA SER A 143 -9.66 -13.13 -18.36
C SER A 143 -10.33 -14.15 -17.43
N PRO A 144 -9.71 -14.48 -16.28
CA PRO A 144 -10.44 -15.12 -15.19
C PRO A 144 -11.71 -14.32 -14.81
N ALA A 145 -12.77 -15.02 -14.43
CA ALA A 145 -13.95 -14.40 -13.83
C ALA A 145 -13.67 -14.09 -12.35
N ALA A 146 -14.04 -12.89 -11.91
CA ALA A 146 -13.84 -12.42 -10.56
C ALA A 146 -15.13 -11.91 -9.93
N ARG A 147 -15.22 -11.98 -8.59
CA ARG A 147 -16.31 -11.43 -7.79
C ARG A 147 -15.96 -10.00 -7.36
N THR A 148 -16.96 -9.16 -7.30
CA THR A 148 -16.88 -7.83 -6.69
C THR A 148 -18.18 -7.52 -5.94
N ARG A 149 -18.17 -6.44 -5.14
CA ARG A 149 -19.34 -6.01 -4.38
C ARG A 149 -19.43 -4.49 -4.36
N THR A 150 -20.62 -3.95 -4.56
CA THR A 150 -20.91 -2.52 -4.41
C THR A 150 -21.07 -2.16 -2.93
N ALA A 151 -20.77 -0.91 -2.59
CA ALA A 151 -21.01 -0.38 -1.25
C ALA A 151 -22.54 -0.31 -0.96
N PRO A 152 -22.95 -0.33 0.31
CA PRO A 152 -24.31 -0.05 0.72
C PRO A 152 -24.75 1.38 0.33
N ALA A 153 -26.06 1.58 0.10
CA ALA A 153 -26.60 2.92 -0.08
C ALA A 153 -26.29 3.82 1.12
N HIS A 154 -26.08 5.10 0.89
CA HIS A 154 -25.58 6.04 1.91
C HIS A 154 -26.46 6.12 3.17
N ASP A 155 -27.77 5.92 3.03
CA ASP A 155 -28.76 5.94 4.12
C ASP A 155 -29.15 4.54 4.62
N ALA A 156 -28.56 3.48 4.06
CA ALA A 156 -28.89 2.11 4.45
C ALA A 156 -28.43 1.81 5.89
N ALA A 157 -29.28 1.14 6.63
CA ALA A 157 -28.90 0.47 7.86
C ALA A 157 -28.11 -0.79 7.49
N VAL A 158 -26.86 -0.87 7.92
CA VAL A 158 -25.94 -1.98 7.63
C VAL A 158 -25.69 -2.72 8.94
N ALA A 159 -25.98 -4.02 8.98
CA ALA A 159 -25.83 -4.84 10.18
C ALA A 159 -24.35 -5.06 10.56
N GLY A 160 -23.49 -5.21 9.54
CA GLY A 160 -22.06 -5.34 9.72
C GLY A 160 -21.33 -5.37 8.39
N MET A 161 -20.03 -5.14 8.43
CA MET A 161 -19.11 -5.27 7.30
C MET A 161 -17.79 -5.87 7.73
N ARG A 162 -17.14 -6.59 6.83
CA ARG A 162 -15.86 -7.25 7.10
C ARG A 162 -14.82 -6.86 6.06
N PHE A 163 -13.69 -6.40 6.55
CA PHE A 163 -12.57 -5.95 5.72
C PHE A 163 -11.31 -6.76 6.03
N GLY A 164 -10.64 -7.30 4.99
CA GLY A 164 -9.23 -7.67 5.12
C GLY A 164 -8.38 -6.40 5.26
N VAL A 165 -7.34 -6.43 6.08
CA VAL A 165 -6.44 -5.27 6.26
C VAL A 165 -4.99 -5.74 6.18
N VAL A 166 -4.21 -5.14 5.28
CA VAL A 166 -2.82 -5.50 4.99
C VAL A 166 -1.99 -4.28 4.66
N SER A 167 -0.65 -4.41 4.77
CA SER A 167 0.34 -3.43 4.32
C SER A 167 1.70 -4.09 4.11
N CYS A 168 2.65 -3.37 3.51
CA CYS A 168 4.08 -3.68 3.52
C CYS A 168 4.41 -5.05 2.92
N ALA A 169 4.15 -5.18 1.61
CA ALA A 169 4.31 -6.42 0.87
C ALA A 169 5.59 -6.40 0.01
N ASN A 170 6.77 -6.63 0.62
CA ASN A 170 8.02 -6.70 -0.12
C ASN A 170 8.14 -8.03 -0.89
N TRP A 171 8.22 -7.93 -2.23
CA TRP A 171 8.34 -9.09 -3.12
C TRP A 171 9.55 -9.95 -2.82
N GLU A 172 10.72 -9.35 -2.59
CA GLU A 172 11.94 -10.14 -2.41
C GLU A 172 12.07 -10.80 -1.04
N ALA A 173 11.31 -10.30 -0.05
CA ALA A 173 11.35 -10.79 1.31
C ALA A 173 10.49 -12.05 1.57
N GLY A 174 9.57 -12.40 0.65
CA GLY A 174 8.73 -13.56 0.87
C GLY A 174 7.61 -13.77 -0.16
N TYR A 175 6.77 -14.76 0.11
CA TYR A 175 5.56 -15.09 -0.65
C TYR A 175 4.33 -14.45 0.02
N PHE A 176 3.37 -14.02 -0.78
CA PHE A 176 2.21 -13.29 -0.30
C PHE A 176 1.10 -14.17 0.27
N SER A 177 1.48 -15.16 1.08
CA SER A 177 0.55 -16.14 1.67
C SER A 177 -0.56 -15.52 2.51
N ALA A 178 -0.37 -14.32 3.08
CA ALA A 178 -1.42 -13.56 3.76
C ALA A 178 -2.61 -13.29 2.82
N TYR A 179 -2.36 -12.95 1.55
CA TYR A 179 -3.41 -12.70 0.57
C TYR A 179 -4.20 -13.97 0.25
N ARG A 180 -3.53 -15.14 0.15
CA ARG A 180 -4.21 -16.42 -0.05
C ARG A 180 -5.18 -16.73 1.09
N HIS A 181 -4.76 -16.52 2.33
CA HIS A 181 -5.61 -16.78 3.50
C HIS A 181 -6.79 -15.81 3.57
N LEU A 182 -6.59 -14.54 3.22
CA LEU A 182 -7.70 -13.58 3.09
C LEU A 182 -8.66 -13.98 1.95
N ALA A 183 -8.13 -14.36 0.78
CA ALA A 183 -8.95 -14.81 -0.34
C ALA A 183 -9.80 -16.04 -0.01
N ALA A 184 -9.26 -16.96 0.79
CA ALA A 184 -9.95 -18.19 1.21
C ALA A 184 -11.08 -17.97 2.22
N ARG A 185 -11.19 -16.79 2.86
CA ARG A 185 -12.26 -16.52 3.83
C ARG A 185 -13.66 -16.53 3.20
N GLY A 186 -13.81 -15.95 2.01
CA GLY A 186 -15.09 -15.91 1.28
C GLY A 186 -16.15 -14.96 1.87
N ASP A 187 -15.86 -14.28 2.98
CA ASP A 187 -16.77 -13.41 3.76
C ASP A 187 -16.37 -11.93 3.76
N LEU A 188 -15.38 -11.54 2.95
CA LEU A 188 -14.95 -10.16 2.87
C LEU A 188 -15.88 -9.32 1.98
N ASP A 189 -16.28 -8.15 2.47
CA ASP A 189 -16.97 -7.12 1.69
C ASP A 189 -15.99 -6.32 0.82
N ALA A 190 -14.79 -6.04 1.36
CA ALA A 190 -13.66 -5.41 0.70
C ALA A 190 -12.35 -5.73 1.44
N TRP A 191 -11.22 -5.31 0.91
CA TRP A 191 -9.96 -5.35 1.64
C TRP A 191 -9.19 -4.04 1.47
N LEU A 192 -8.46 -3.65 2.52
CA LEU A 192 -7.66 -2.43 2.58
C LEU A 192 -6.18 -2.77 2.42
N HIS A 193 -5.50 -2.00 1.59
CA HIS A 193 -4.04 -1.96 1.53
C HIS A 193 -3.56 -0.59 2.00
N LEU A 194 -2.83 -0.57 3.10
CA LEU A 194 -2.50 0.67 3.82
C LEU A 194 -1.10 1.20 3.48
N GLY A 195 -0.63 0.95 2.26
CA GLY A 195 0.66 1.42 1.75
C GLY A 195 1.69 0.30 1.60
N ASP A 196 2.78 0.59 0.89
CA ASP A 196 3.85 -0.34 0.53
C ASP A 196 3.34 -1.55 -0.23
N TYR A 197 2.53 -1.29 -1.24
CA TYR A 197 2.07 -2.32 -2.16
C TYR A 197 3.20 -2.84 -3.05
N ILE A 198 4.17 -1.98 -3.36
CA ILE A 198 5.45 -2.29 -4.02
C ILE A 198 6.60 -1.69 -3.22
N TYR A 199 7.83 -2.12 -3.53
CA TYR A 199 9.07 -1.55 -2.98
C TYR A 199 9.99 -1.13 -4.12
N GLU A 200 10.65 0.02 -4.00
CA GLU A 200 11.47 0.62 -5.05
C GLU A 200 12.87 0.03 -5.17
N TYR A 201 13.40 -0.57 -4.14
CA TYR A 201 14.78 -1.05 -4.05
C TYR A 201 15.18 -2.03 -5.17
N GLY A 202 16.48 -2.06 -5.48
CA GLY A 202 17.09 -3.10 -6.28
C GLY A 202 17.14 -4.44 -5.54
N THR A 203 17.28 -5.51 -6.30
CA THR A 203 17.37 -6.87 -5.72
C THR A 203 18.58 -6.99 -4.80
N GLY A 204 18.37 -7.39 -3.55
CA GLY A 204 19.39 -7.56 -2.52
C GLY A 204 19.67 -6.30 -1.69
N GLU A 205 19.07 -5.16 -2.00
CA GLU A 205 19.30 -3.91 -1.26
C GLU A 205 18.45 -3.83 0.02
N TYR A 206 17.27 -4.43 -0.01
CA TYR A 206 16.36 -4.53 1.14
C TYR A 206 15.91 -5.99 1.35
N ALA A 207 16.87 -6.93 1.24
CA ALA A 207 16.62 -8.36 1.35
C ALA A 207 16.59 -8.80 2.81
N THR A 208 15.64 -9.65 3.14
CA THR A 208 15.47 -10.26 4.45
C THR A 208 16.72 -11.04 4.85
N ARG A 209 17.34 -10.66 5.97
CA ARG A 209 18.50 -11.36 6.53
C ARG A 209 19.59 -11.65 5.48
N ASP A 210 19.79 -10.71 4.53
CA ASP A 210 20.69 -10.86 3.38
C ASP A 210 20.28 -12.02 2.43
N THR A 211 19.01 -12.43 2.45
CA THR A 211 18.48 -13.52 1.61
C THR A 211 17.36 -13.01 0.70
N VAL A 212 17.60 -13.11 -0.60
CA VAL A 212 16.57 -12.83 -1.62
C VAL A 212 15.71 -14.08 -1.81
N VAL A 213 14.46 -14.04 -1.40
CA VAL A 213 13.49 -15.14 -1.62
C VAL A 213 13.03 -15.16 -3.07
N ARG A 214 12.71 -13.97 -3.62
CA ARG A 214 12.29 -13.79 -5.01
C ARG A 214 12.93 -12.52 -5.57
N PRO A 215 13.69 -12.56 -6.69
CA PRO A 215 14.30 -11.35 -7.23
C PRO A 215 13.26 -10.38 -7.77
N HIS A 216 13.48 -9.08 -7.58
CA HIS A 216 12.68 -8.02 -8.17
C HIS A 216 12.77 -8.01 -9.71
N ALA A 217 11.80 -7.38 -10.35
CA ALA A 217 11.87 -6.91 -11.74
C ALA A 217 11.40 -5.45 -11.79
N PRO A 218 12.19 -4.53 -12.36
CA PRO A 218 13.58 -4.73 -12.75
C PRO A 218 14.45 -5.06 -11.52
N THR A 219 15.67 -5.57 -11.73
CA THR A 219 16.58 -5.95 -10.63
C THR A 219 17.31 -4.77 -10.01
N HIS A 220 17.30 -3.61 -10.64
CA HIS A 220 17.81 -2.35 -10.10
C HIS A 220 16.70 -1.58 -9.38
N GLU A 221 17.09 -0.54 -8.65
CA GLU A 221 16.18 0.42 -8.05
C GLU A 221 15.31 1.10 -9.12
N ILE A 222 14.03 1.31 -8.83
CA ILE A 222 13.11 1.89 -9.79
C ILE A 222 13.09 3.42 -9.67
N VAL A 223 13.27 4.10 -10.82
CA VAL A 223 13.33 5.56 -10.91
C VAL A 223 12.43 6.09 -12.02
N THR A 224 12.40 5.39 -13.15
CA THR A 224 11.64 5.82 -14.33
C THR A 224 10.22 5.26 -14.37
N LEU A 225 9.35 5.86 -15.17
CA LEU A 225 8.00 5.33 -15.40
C LEU A 225 8.01 3.87 -15.88
N ALA A 226 8.96 3.52 -16.75
CA ALA A 226 9.12 2.15 -17.24
C ALA A 226 9.46 1.18 -16.09
N ASP A 227 10.33 1.61 -15.17
CA ASP A 227 10.72 0.81 -14.02
C ASP A 227 9.53 0.59 -13.07
N TYR A 228 8.80 1.65 -12.71
CA TYR A 228 7.61 1.55 -11.85
C TYR A 228 6.54 0.64 -12.47
N ARG A 229 6.28 0.75 -13.78
CA ARG A 229 5.36 -0.14 -14.51
C ARG A 229 5.83 -1.59 -14.45
N THR A 230 7.12 -1.85 -14.66
CA THR A 230 7.72 -3.18 -14.57
C THR A 230 7.58 -3.75 -13.16
N ARG A 231 7.82 -2.95 -12.13
CA ARG A 231 7.71 -3.34 -10.72
C ARG A 231 6.25 -3.68 -10.35
N HIS A 232 5.30 -2.83 -10.68
CA HIS A 232 3.87 -3.14 -10.51
C HIS A 232 3.47 -4.41 -11.25
N GLY A 233 3.94 -4.57 -12.51
CA GLY A 233 3.71 -5.77 -13.29
C GLY A 233 4.23 -7.01 -12.60
N ARG A 234 5.44 -6.96 -12.03
CA ARG A 234 6.02 -8.07 -11.27
C ARG A 234 5.16 -8.50 -10.11
N TYR A 235 4.70 -7.56 -9.29
CA TYR A 235 3.84 -7.85 -8.13
C TYR A 235 2.50 -8.44 -8.55
N LYS A 236 1.88 -7.93 -9.61
CA LYS A 236 0.60 -8.42 -10.15
C LYS A 236 0.68 -9.84 -10.75
N THR A 237 1.88 -10.41 -10.93
CA THR A 237 2.02 -11.83 -11.33
C THR A 237 1.89 -12.80 -10.15
N ASP A 238 1.87 -12.32 -8.90
CA ASP A 238 1.72 -13.19 -7.72
C ASP A 238 0.33 -13.85 -7.70
N PRO A 239 0.25 -15.19 -7.63
CA PRO A 239 -1.03 -15.91 -7.70
C PRO A 239 -1.90 -15.67 -6.46
N ASP A 240 -1.33 -15.47 -5.28
CA ASP A 240 -2.08 -15.24 -4.05
C ASP A 240 -2.67 -13.82 -4.04
N LEU A 241 -1.94 -12.84 -4.58
CA LEU A 241 -2.44 -11.48 -4.79
C LEU A 241 -3.56 -11.45 -5.84
N GLN A 242 -3.41 -12.17 -6.95
CA GLN A 242 -4.46 -12.28 -7.96
C GLN A 242 -5.72 -12.95 -7.38
N ALA A 243 -5.56 -13.97 -6.53
CA ALA A 243 -6.67 -14.65 -5.87
C ALA A 243 -7.46 -13.69 -4.96
N LEU A 244 -6.78 -12.84 -4.19
CA LEU A 244 -7.45 -11.86 -3.33
C LEU A 244 -8.18 -10.78 -4.16
N HIS A 245 -7.54 -10.26 -5.20
CA HIS A 245 -8.17 -9.32 -6.13
C HIS A 245 -9.40 -9.90 -6.83
N ALA A 246 -9.43 -11.22 -7.05
CA ALA A 246 -10.54 -11.89 -7.73
C ALA A 246 -11.76 -12.16 -6.84
N VAL A 247 -11.69 -11.93 -5.53
CA VAL A 247 -12.80 -12.26 -4.60
C VAL A 247 -13.44 -11.06 -3.91
N ALA A 248 -12.75 -9.91 -3.84
CA ALA A 248 -13.27 -8.72 -3.18
C ALA A 248 -12.61 -7.42 -3.73
N PRO A 249 -13.32 -6.28 -3.73
CA PRO A 249 -12.75 -5.00 -4.15
C PRO A 249 -11.69 -4.53 -3.17
N VAL A 250 -10.58 -3.97 -3.70
CA VAL A 250 -9.54 -3.33 -2.92
C VAL A 250 -9.83 -1.85 -2.68
N ILE A 251 -9.43 -1.38 -1.52
CA ILE A 251 -9.38 0.04 -1.15
C ILE A 251 -7.95 0.30 -0.73
N ALA A 252 -7.17 0.98 -1.56
CA ALA A 252 -5.75 1.17 -1.34
C ALA A 252 -5.39 2.65 -1.12
N ILE A 253 -4.42 2.89 -0.26
CA ILE A 253 -3.61 4.10 -0.20
C ILE A 253 -2.18 3.72 -0.54
N TRP A 254 -1.36 4.69 -0.86
CA TRP A 254 0.08 4.51 -0.92
C TRP A 254 0.76 4.92 0.38
N ASP A 255 2.02 4.48 0.53
CA ASP A 255 2.96 5.04 1.47
C ASP A 255 4.22 5.49 0.73
N ASP A 256 5.40 5.45 1.32
CA ASP A 256 6.60 5.95 0.67
C ASP A 256 7.16 5.02 -0.40
N HIS A 257 7.14 3.70 -0.19
CA HIS A 257 7.75 2.74 -1.12
C HIS A 257 7.05 2.66 -2.48
N GLU A 258 5.83 3.19 -2.63
CA GLU A 258 5.27 3.44 -3.95
C GLU A 258 6.02 4.52 -4.72
N PHE A 259 6.85 5.32 -4.03
CA PHE A 259 7.74 6.34 -4.57
C PHE A 259 9.21 5.98 -4.32
N ALA A 260 9.69 6.23 -3.11
CA ALA A 260 10.99 5.88 -2.57
C ALA A 260 10.98 6.10 -1.05
N ASN A 261 11.78 5.32 -0.31
CA ASN A 261 11.89 5.35 1.14
C ASN A 261 11.89 6.77 1.71
N ASP A 262 11.09 6.97 2.77
CA ASP A 262 10.96 8.23 3.50
C ASP A 262 10.58 9.43 2.60
N ALA A 263 9.73 9.21 1.57
CA ALA A 263 9.28 10.27 0.66
C ALA A 263 8.56 11.41 1.38
N TRP A 264 8.84 12.66 0.96
CA TRP A 264 8.12 13.87 1.36
C TRP A 264 7.82 14.75 0.14
N SER A 265 7.18 15.89 0.33
CA SER A 265 6.76 16.76 -0.78
C SER A 265 7.91 17.20 -1.70
N GLY A 266 9.11 17.35 -1.19
CA GLY A 266 10.28 17.86 -1.93
C GLY A 266 11.41 16.85 -2.15
N GLY A 267 11.24 15.57 -1.77
CA GLY A 267 12.31 14.56 -1.92
C GLY A 267 11.97 13.22 -1.28
N ALA A 268 12.96 12.36 -1.18
CA ALA A 268 12.92 11.11 -0.42
C ALA A 268 14.31 10.82 0.16
N GLU A 269 14.38 9.98 1.19
CA GLU A 269 15.68 9.52 1.70
C GLU A 269 16.41 8.71 0.64
N ASN A 270 15.68 7.81 -0.04
CA ASN A 270 16.19 6.99 -1.12
C ASN A 270 15.99 7.68 -2.48
N HIS A 271 16.49 8.93 -2.61
CA HIS A 271 16.55 9.65 -3.89
C HIS A 271 17.77 10.57 -3.94
N THR A 272 18.59 10.41 -4.97
CA THR A 272 19.76 11.26 -5.24
C THR A 272 19.46 12.24 -6.36
N GLU A 273 19.13 13.48 -6.00
CA GLU A 273 18.81 14.54 -6.95
C GLU A 273 19.93 14.69 -8.00
N GLY A 274 19.58 14.72 -9.27
CA GLY A 274 20.49 14.82 -10.41
C GLY A 274 21.04 13.47 -10.90
N ALA A 275 21.47 12.57 -10.03
CA ALA A 275 21.94 11.24 -10.44
C ALA A 275 20.78 10.35 -10.90
N GLU A 276 19.62 10.47 -10.26
CA GLU A 276 18.38 9.75 -10.57
C GLU A 276 17.32 10.66 -11.24
N GLY A 277 17.75 11.82 -11.74
CA GLY A 277 16.87 12.84 -12.27
C GLY A 277 16.37 13.79 -11.16
N THR A 278 15.27 14.47 -11.41
CA THR A 278 14.64 15.33 -10.40
C THR A 278 13.60 14.54 -9.61
N TRP A 279 13.48 14.84 -8.31
CA TRP A 279 12.44 14.25 -7.48
C TRP A 279 11.03 14.41 -8.09
N SER A 280 10.72 15.58 -8.62
CA SER A 280 9.42 15.83 -9.23
C SER A 280 9.13 14.91 -10.41
N ALA A 281 10.14 14.56 -11.23
CA ALA A 281 9.98 13.62 -12.33
C ALA A 281 9.76 12.18 -11.83
N ARG A 282 10.54 11.75 -10.81
CA ARG A 282 10.37 10.43 -10.18
C ARG A 282 8.99 10.30 -9.52
N GLN A 283 8.58 11.31 -8.75
CA GLN A 283 7.27 11.34 -8.12
C GLN A 283 6.12 11.27 -9.14
N ALA A 284 6.23 12.01 -10.24
CA ALA A 284 5.24 11.98 -11.32
C ALA A 284 5.17 10.60 -11.99
N ALA A 285 6.32 9.96 -12.24
CA ALA A 285 6.41 8.62 -12.80
C ALA A 285 5.76 7.57 -11.88
N ALA A 286 6.07 7.63 -10.59
CA ALA A 286 5.51 6.75 -9.57
C ALA A 286 3.98 6.90 -9.48
N LYS A 287 3.47 8.14 -9.39
CA LYS A 287 2.03 8.45 -9.37
C LYS A 287 1.31 7.95 -10.62
N GLN A 288 1.90 8.18 -11.79
CA GLN A 288 1.33 7.71 -13.05
C GLN A 288 1.21 6.19 -13.06
N ALA A 289 2.30 5.47 -12.76
CA ALA A 289 2.30 4.01 -12.72
C ALA A 289 1.29 3.48 -11.67
N TYR A 290 1.23 4.08 -10.49
CA TYR A 290 0.26 3.70 -9.46
C TYR A 290 -1.18 3.82 -9.98
N PHE A 291 -1.55 4.97 -10.58
CA PHE A 291 -2.89 5.14 -11.11
C PHE A 291 -3.16 4.29 -12.35
N GLU A 292 -2.17 3.86 -13.11
CA GLU A 292 -2.36 2.89 -14.19
C GLU A 292 -2.59 1.47 -13.63
N TRP A 293 -1.82 1.06 -12.63
CA TRP A 293 -1.76 -0.32 -12.17
C TRP A 293 -2.67 -0.65 -10.97
N MET A 294 -3.15 0.36 -10.25
CA MET A 294 -4.03 0.15 -9.10
C MET A 294 -5.49 0.46 -9.44
N PRO A 295 -6.45 -0.37 -9.00
CA PRO A 295 -7.88 -0.13 -9.19
C PRO A 295 -8.40 0.94 -8.21
N VAL A 296 -7.78 2.10 -8.22
CA VAL A 296 -8.09 3.25 -7.38
C VAL A 296 -8.62 4.37 -8.26
N ARG A 297 -9.70 5.05 -7.86
CA ARG A 297 -10.18 6.23 -8.56
C ARG A 297 -9.24 7.40 -8.29
N PRO A 298 -8.83 8.15 -9.33
CA PRO A 298 -8.22 9.45 -9.10
C PRO A 298 -9.20 10.29 -8.29
N ALA A 299 -8.70 11.00 -7.30
CA ALA A 299 -9.54 11.88 -6.53
C ALA A 299 -9.99 13.10 -7.37
N VAL A 300 -11.10 13.72 -6.98
CA VAL A 300 -11.58 14.95 -7.61
C VAL A 300 -10.50 16.03 -7.44
N GLU A 301 -10.28 16.83 -8.50
CA GLU A 301 -9.34 17.96 -8.49
C GLU A 301 -7.85 17.60 -8.33
N GLY A 302 -7.46 16.35 -8.65
CA GLY A 302 -6.05 15.92 -8.61
C GLY A 302 -5.51 15.63 -7.22
N THR A 303 -6.37 15.59 -6.19
CA THR A 303 -6.00 15.13 -4.85
C THR A 303 -5.92 13.60 -4.81
N THR A 304 -5.17 13.07 -3.86
CA THR A 304 -4.96 11.62 -3.68
C THR A 304 -5.75 11.06 -2.51
N TYR A 305 -6.06 11.90 -1.53
CA TYR A 305 -6.92 11.55 -0.42
C TYR A 305 -8.41 11.58 -0.80
N ARG A 306 -9.19 10.64 -0.27
CA ARG A 306 -10.60 10.46 -0.63
C ARG A 306 -11.41 9.85 0.50
N ARG A 307 -12.73 9.84 0.37
CA ARG A 307 -13.64 9.22 1.35
C ARG A 307 -14.63 8.28 0.67
N LEU A 308 -14.81 7.11 1.27
CA LEU A 308 -15.82 6.13 0.89
C LEU A 308 -16.82 6.00 2.05
N ARG A 309 -18.10 5.83 1.69
CA ARG A 309 -19.17 5.67 2.67
C ARG A 309 -19.83 4.30 2.54
N PHE A 310 -20.07 3.67 3.67
CA PHE A 310 -20.68 2.34 3.80
C PHE A 310 -21.98 2.43 4.61
N GLY A 311 -23.03 2.93 3.97
CA GLY A 311 -24.33 3.15 4.61
C GLY A 311 -24.23 4.12 5.80
N ARG A 312 -25.03 3.84 6.82
CA ARG A 312 -24.95 4.53 8.13
C ARG A 312 -23.92 3.89 9.07
N LEU A 313 -23.24 2.83 8.64
CA LEU A 313 -22.28 2.10 9.48
C LEU A 313 -20.94 2.84 9.56
N ALA A 314 -20.35 3.24 8.42
CA ALA A 314 -19.02 3.83 8.44
C ALA A 314 -18.78 4.82 7.29
N ASP A 315 -18.03 5.89 7.60
CA ASP A 315 -17.25 6.66 6.65
C ASP A 315 -15.77 6.27 6.79
N LEU A 316 -15.11 6.00 5.66
CA LEU A 316 -13.68 5.69 5.57
C LEU A 316 -12.96 6.83 4.86
N SER A 317 -12.21 7.62 5.59
CA SER A 317 -11.29 8.64 5.06
C SER A 317 -9.94 8.02 4.79
N LEU A 318 -9.43 8.13 3.58
CA LEU A 318 -8.16 7.60 3.13
C LEU A 318 -7.19 8.76 2.95
N LEU A 319 -6.04 8.71 3.62
CA LEU A 319 -5.06 9.80 3.67
C LEU A 319 -3.90 9.57 2.70
N ASP A 320 -3.29 10.66 2.29
CA ASP A 320 -1.98 10.70 1.63
C ASP A 320 -1.00 11.40 2.57
N LEU A 321 -0.16 10.65 3.22
CA LEU A 321 0.77 11.16 4.24
C LEU A 321 2.20 11.34 3.71
N ARG A 322 2.41 11.19 2.39
CA ARG A 322 3.73 11.32 1.77
C ARG A 322 3.83 12.53 0.83
N SER A 323 2.80 12.76 -0.02
CA SER A 323 2.89 13.79 -1.07
C SER A 323 2.87 15.23 -0.54
N TYR A 324 2.38 15.47 0.67
CA TYR A 324 2.16 16.80 1.22
C TYR A 324 3.02 17.10 2.46
N ARG A 325 3.70 16.09 3.01
CA ARG A 325 4.41 16.26 4.29
C ARG A 325 5.71 17.05 4.14
N SER A 326 6.07 17.71 5.23
CA SER A 326 7.42 18.25 5.43
C SER A 326 8.44 17.13 5.56
N GLN A 327 9.70 17.39 5.20
CA GLN A 327 10.77 16.42 5.44
C GLN A 327 10.82 16.02 6.90
N GLN A 328 10.98 14.74 7.19
CA GLN A 328 11.13 14.25 8.55
C GLN A 328 12.40 14.82 9.25
N VAL A 329 12.37 14.90 10.56
CA VAL A 329 13.49 15.37 11.37
C VAL A 329 14.09 14.23 12.17
N LYS A 330 15.32 14.39 12.63
CA LYS A 330 15.98 13.37 13.46
C LYS A 330 15.26 13.24 14.81
N ALA A 331 15.22 12.02 15.34
CA ALA A 331 14.71 11.74 16.68
C ALA A 331 15.39 12.66 17.72
N GLY A 332 14.61 13.12 18.69
CA GLY A 332 15.08 14.04 19.73
C GLY A 332 15.19 15.51 19.31
N ASN A 333 14.85 15.84 18.07
CA ASN A 333 14.81 17.22 17.62
C ASN A 333 13.49 17.90 18.05
N GLY A 334 13.56 19.01 18.80
CA GLY A 334 12.40 19.79 19.25
C GLY A 334 11.56 20.39 18.13
N THR A 335 12.06 20.43 16.90
CA THR A 335 11.30 20.91 15.73
C THR A 335 10.17 19.99 15.29
N VAL A 336 10.01 18.79 15.88
CA VAL A 336 8.80 17.96 15.71
C VAL A 336 7.53 18.70 16.13
N ASP A 337 7.67 19.70 17.02
CA ASP A 337 6.60 20.55 17.56
C ASP A 337 6.40 21.87 16.80
N ASP A 338 7.11 22.07 15.70
CA ASP A 338 7.04 23.29 14.90
C ASP A 338 5.70 23.35 14.15
N PRO A 339 4.87 24.40 14.34
CA PRO A 339 3.56 24.53 13.70
C PRO A 339 3.63 24.75 12.17
N ASP A 340 4.80 25.13 11.64
CA ASP A 340 5.00 25.28 10.20
C ASP A 340 5.30 23.94 9.51
N ARG A 341 5.50 22.86 10.29
CA ARG A 341 5.67 21.51 9.78
C ARG A 341 4.32 20.80 9.70
N THR A 342 4.13 20.02 8.66
CA THR A 342 2.90 19.26 8.46
C THR A 342 3.18 17.84 7.97
N LEU A 343 2.35 16.88 8.39
CA LEU A 343 2.29 15.53 7.85
C LEU A 343 1.26 15.44 6.71
N THR A 344 0.15 16.14 6.87
CA THR A 344 -1.00 16.02 5.99
C THR A 344 -1.07 17.10 4.91
N GLY A 345 -0.40 18.22 5.11
CA GLY A 345 -0.70 19.47 4.42
C GLY A 345 -2.02 20.08 4.91
N ARG A 346 -2.10 21.40 4.91
CA ARG A 346 -3.22 22.16 5.50
C ARG A 346 -4.58 21.76 4.89
N ALA A 347 -4.63 21.69 3.56
CA ALA A 347 -5.88 21.41 2.84
C ALA A 347 -6.45 20.03 3.19
N GLN A 348 -5.59 19.01 3.28
CA GLN A 348 -6.04 17.66 3.64
C GLN A 348 -6.46 17.56 5.11
N LEU A 349 -5.74 18.23 6.03
CA LEU A 349 -6.12 18.24 7.45
C LEU A 349 -7.49 18.91 7.65
N ASP A 350 -7.75 20.03 6.97
CA ASP A 350 -9.04 20.70 7.02
C ASP A 350 -10.16 19.86 6.40
N TRP A 351 -9.90 19.18 5.28
CA TRP A 351 -10.82 18.24 4.65
C TRP A 351 -11.14 17.06 5.59
N LEU A 352 -10.11 16.49 6.26
CA LEU A 352 -10.29 15.40 7.22
C LEU A 352 -11.16 15.84 8.39
N LYS A 353 -10.82 16.96 9.03
CA LYS A 353 -11.57 17.53 10.16
C LYS A 353 -13.03 17.83 9.81
N ALA A 354 -13.26 18.45 8.66
CA ALA A 354 -14.61 18.74 8.18
C ALA A 354 -15.43 17.45 7.98
N GLY A 355 -14.81 16.42 7.40
CA GLY A 355 -15.49 15.15 7.18
C GLY A 355 -15.76 14.37 8.45
N LEU A 356 -14.82 14.32 9.39
CA LEU A 356 -15.05 13.68 10.69
C LEU A 356 -16.18 14.34 11.46
N ARG A 357 -16.29 15.66 11.37
CA ARG A 357 -17.35 16.44 12.03
C ARG A 357 -18.71 16.24 11.36
N SER A 358 -18.77 16.23 10.03
CA SER A 358 -20.04 16.12 9.29
C SER A 358 -20.58 14.69 9.19
N SER A 359 -19.77 13.69 9.52
CA SER A 359 -20.17 12.27 9.45
C SER A 359 -21.28 11.98 10.46
N ASP A 360 -22.37 11.37 9.97
CA ASP A 360 -23.51 10.88 10.74
C ASP A 360 -23.51 9.33 10.89
N THR A 361 -22.40 8.69 10.51
CA THR A 361 -22.25 7.24 10.60
C THR A 361 -21.88 6.79 12.01
N SER A 362 -22.10 5.48 12.29
CA SER A 362 -21.68 4.87 13.56
C SER A 362 -20.18 4.98 13.79
N TRP A 363 -19.38 4.78 12.74
CA TRP A 363 -17.92 4.78 12.80
C TRP A 363 -17.29 5.77 11.81
N ARG A 364 -16.19 6.37 12.22
CA ARG A 364 -15.30 7.18 11.41
C ARG A 364 -13.97 6.46 11.31
N LEU A 365 -13.79 5.74 10.19
CA LEU A 365 -12.55 5.04 9.93
C LEU A 365 -11.58 5.98 9.20
N VAL A 366 -10.32 5.89 9.55
CA VAL A 366 -9.24 6.64 8.89
C VAL A 366 -8.19 5.64 8.42
N GLY A 367 -8.08 5.45 7.11
CA GLY A 367 -6.97 4.72 6.49
C GLY A 367 -5.75 5.63 6.51
N ASN A 368 -4.77 5.23 7.27
CA ASN A 368 -3.63 6.02 7.73
C ASN A 368 -2.37 5.18 7.51
N SER A 369 -1.44 5.63 6.66
CA SER A 369 -0.28 4.79 6.37
C SER A 369 0.66 4.68 7.56
N VAL A 370 0.90 5.75 8.34
CA VAL A 370 1.85 5.78 9.45
C VAL A 370 1.15 5.99 10.81
N MET A 371 1.73 5.49 11.89
CA MET A 371 1.15 5.41 13.23
C MET A 371 0.84 6.78 13.85
N ILE A 372 -0.39 6.95 14.40
CA ILE A 372 -0.81 8.19 15.08
C ILE A 372 -0.68 8.09 16.60
N ALA A 373 -0.85 6.91 17.19
CA ALA A 373 -0.61 6.73 18.62
C ALA A 373 0.85 7.04 18.95
N PRO A 374 1.15 7.84 19.99
CA PRO A 374 2.52 8.19 20.34
C PRO A 374 3.39 6.97 20.61
N PHE A 375 4.60 6.96 20.07
CA PHE A 375 5.62 5.97 20.36
C PHE A 375 6.89 6.68 20.84
N ALA A 376 6.94 6.96 22.14
CA ALA A 376 7.97 7.81 22.72
C ALA A 376 8.50 7.25 24.05
N ILE A 377 9.71 7.70 24.41
CA ILE A 377 10.31 7.46 25.74
C ILE A 377 10.18 8.74 26.57
N GLY A 378 9.79 8.57 27.85
CA GLY A 378 9.70 9.67 28.78
C GLY A 378 8.56 10.64 28.49
N SER A 379 7.46 10.14 27.95
CA SER A 379 6.24 10.93 27.76
C SER A 379 5.80 11.56 29.08
N LEU A 380 5.94 12.86 29.20
CA LEU A 380 5.39 13.67 30.28
C LEU A 380 4.31 14.57 29.70
N SER A 381 3.51 15.18 30.59
CA SER A 381 2.51 16.13 30.12
C SER A 381 3.18 17.27 29.34
N ALA A 382 2.76 17.49 28.10
CA ALA A 382 3.27 18.58 27.26
C ALA A 382 3.11 19.94 27.97
N GLU A 383 2.06 20.12 28.77
CA GLU A 383 1.81 21.34 29.55
C GLU A 383 2.86 21.55 30.65
N LEU A 384 3.32 20.47 31.31
CA LEU A 384 4.33 20.51 32.35
C LEU A 384 5.73 20.66 31.77
N LEU A 385 6.00 20.04 30.62
CA LEU A 385 7.30 20.07 29.97
C LEU A 385 7.54 21.29 29.09
N LYS A 386 6.49 21.97 28.65
CA LYS A 386 6.58 23.08 27.69
C LYS A 386 7.67 24.11 28.06
N PRO A 387 7.72 24.68 29.29
CA PRO A 387 8.75 25.66 29.64
C PRO A 387 10.16 25.10 29.58
N LEU A 388 10.35 23.83 29.99
CA LEU A 388 11.66 23.18 30.00
C LEU A 388 12.05 22.73 28.59
N ALA A 389 11.11 22.20 27.82
CA ALA A 389 11.33 21.78 26.45
C ALA A 389 11.70 22.98 25.55
N GLU A 390 11.02 24.10 25.67
CA GLU A 390 11.35 25.35 24.96
C GLU A 390 12.74 25.86 25.33
N LEU A 391 13.10 25.82 26.61
CA LEU A 391 14.43 26.25 27.09
C LEU A 391 15.55 25.35 26.54
N LEU A 392 15.33 24.04 26.45
CA LEU A 392 16.33 23.03 26.07
C LEU A 392 16.25 22.61 24.61
N GLY A 393 15.27 23.09 23.84
CA GLY A 393 15.04 22.66 22.45
C GLY A 393 14.63 21.19 22.31
N LEU A 394 13.92 20.64 23.32
CA LEU A 394 13.48 19.24 23.35
C LEU A 394 12.01 19.12 22.96
N PRO A 395 11.58 17.95 22.44
CA PRO A 395 10.18 17.68 22.16
C PRO A 395 9.30 17.77 23.40
N LYS A 396 8.12 18.40 23.27
CA LYS A 396 7.15 18.61 24.38
C LYS A 396 6.46 17.34 24.85
N GLU A 397 6.34 16.33 24.00
CA GLU A 397 5.60 15.08 24.28
C GLU A 397 6.52 13.89 24.59
N GLY A 398 7.81 14.14 24.79
CA GLY A 398 8.82 13.11 25.01
C GLY A 398 9.67 12.84 23.77
N LEU A 399 10.65 11.96 23.91
CA LEU A 399 11.55 11.57 22.82
C LEU A 399 10.86 10.57 21.89
N ALA A 400 10.46 11.03 20.71
CA ALA A 400 9.93 10.16 19.66
C ALA A 400 10.97 9.12 19.25
N LEU A 401 10.57 7.86 19.16
CA LEU A 401 11.41 6.76 18.69
C LEU A 401 11.41 6.67 17.15
N ASN A 402 10.31 7.09 16.52
CA ASN A 402 10.19 7.16 15.08
C ASN A 402 9.55 8.48 14.67
N THR A 403 10.31 9.34 13.98
CA THR A 403 9.87 10.66 13.51
C THR A 403 9.32 10.64 12.08
N ASP A 404 9.30 9.48 11.45
CA ASP A 404 8.63 9.27 10.17
C ASP A 404 7.10 9.25 10.31
N GLN A 405 6.62 8.96 11.51
CA GLN A 405 5.22 8.87 11.90
C GLN A 405 4.69 10.21 12.44
N TRP A 406 3.45 10.24 12.92
CA TRP A 406 2.84 11.44 13.51
C TRP A 406 3.65 12.03 14.68
N ASP A 407 4.54 11.25 15.28
CA ASP A 407 5.48 11.74 16.30
C ASP A 407 6.51 12.75 15.77
N GLY A 408 6.76 12.77 14.46
CA GLY A 408 7.57 13.79 13.80
C GLY A 408 6.80 15.08 13.45
N TYR A 409 5.48 15.12 13.69
CA TYR A 409 4.56 16.18 13.27
C TYR A 409 3.50 16.39 14.35
N THR A 410 3.94 16.64 15.56
CA THR A 410 3.09 16.63 16.75
C THR A 410 2.06 17.76 16.75
N ASP A 411 2.29 18.84 16.00
CA ASP A 411 1.34 19.95 15.90
C ASP A 411 0.09 19.54 15.10
N ASP A 412 0.26 18.90 13.92
CA ASP A 412 -0.85 18.33 13.15
C ASP A 412 -1.65 17.32 13.98
N ARG A 413 -0.94 16.43 14.72
CA ARG A 413 -1.59 15.46 15.62
C ARG A 413 -2.41 16.15 16.70
N ARG A 414 -1.84 17.11 17.41
CA ARG A 414 -2.54 17.86 18.46
C ARG A 414 -3.77 18.58 17.93
N GLU A 415 -3.64 19.22 16.77
CA GLU A 415 -4.76 19.90 16.12
C GLU A 415 -5.89 18.93 15.79
N LEU A 416 -5.59 17.78 15.20
CA LEU A 416 -6.58 16.75 14.87
C LEU A 416 -7.27 16.21 16.13
N LEU A 417 -6.50 15.85 17.16
CA LEU A 417 -7.05 15.31 18.41
C LEU A 417 -7.86 16.36 19.17
N ALA A 418 -7.41 17.63 19.18
CA ALA A 418 -8.19 18.73 19.75
C ALA A 418 -9.51 18.92 19.00
N HIS A 419 -9.51 18.81 17.66
CA HIS A 419 -10.73 18.89 16.87
C HIS A 419 -11.74 17.77 17.23
N LEU A 420 -11.26 16.53 17.45
CA LEU A 420 -12.13 15.43 17.91
C LEU A 420 -12.75 15.74 19.27
N ARG A 421 -11.97 16.27 20.22
CA ARG A 421 -12.43 16.64 21.56
C ARG A 421 -13.45 17.76 21.52
N ASP A 422 -13.10 18.87 20.88
CA ASP A 422 -13.85 20.12 20.93
C ASP A 422 -15.19 20.03 20.18
N ASN A 423 -15.31 19.08 19.25
CA ASN A 423 -16.54 18.78 18.53
C ASN A 423 -17.25 17.50 19.06
N ALA A 424 -16.77 16.93 20.17
CA ALA A 424 -17.32 15.70 20.77
C ALA A 424 -17.45 14.52 19.77
N ILE A 425 -16.51 14.43 18.80
CA ILE A 425 -16.49 13.39 17.78
C ILE A 425 -16.02 12.09 18.43
N ARG A 426 -16.82 11.04 18.25
CA ARG A 426 -16.58 9.71 18.85
C ARG A 426 -16.48 8.65 17.76
N ASN A 427 -16.07 7.43 18.18
CA ASN A 427 -15.99 6.26 17.30
C ASN A 427 -15.06 6.50 16.10
N THR A 428 -13.96 7.20 16.32
CA THR A 428 -12.90 7.34 15.35
C THR A 428 -11.90 6.20 15.54
N VAL A 429 -11.61 5.45 14.46
CA VAL A 429 -10.67 4.33 14.46
C VAL A 429 -9.67 4.55 13.33
N PHE A 430 -8.39 4.60 13.67
CA PHE A 430 -7.29 4.61 12.71
C PHE A 430 -6.91 3.18 12.35
N LEU A 431 -6.70 2.93 11.06
CA LEU A 431 -6.21 1.67 10.50
C LEU A 431 -4.86 1.97 9.84
N THR A 432 -3.80 1.33 10.31
CA THR A 432 -2.44 1.77 10.07
C THR A 432 -1.53 0.62 9.61
N GLY A 433 -0.48 0.93 8.83
CA GLY A 433 0.57 0.05 8.34
C GLY A 433 1.98 0.50 8.73
N ASP A 434 2.92 0.52 7.78
CA ASP A 434 4.30 1.06 7.78
C ASP A 434 5.27 0.38 8.75
N ILE A 435 4.99 0.36 10.03
CA ILE A 435 5.96 0.00 11.08
C ILE A 435 6.34 -1.49 11.15
N HIS A 436 5.79 -2.34 10.27
CA HIS A 436 6.04 -3.78 10.18
C HIS A 436 5.78 -4.57 11.48
N MET A 437 4.94 -4.04 12.35
CA MET A 437 4.56 -4.61 13.64
C MET A 437 3.04 -4.50 13.82
N ALA A 438 2.45 -5.40 14.60
CA ALA A 438 1.03 -5.32 14.92
C ALA A 438 0.81 -4.62 16.25
N TRP A 439 -0.12 -3.65 16.31
CA TRP A 439 -0.44 -2.91 17.54
C TRP A 439 -1.93 -2.76 17.75
N ALA A 440 -2.32 -2.64 19.02
CA ALA A 440 -3.66 -2.24 19.43
C ALA A 440 -3.54 -1.13 20.48
N ASN A 441 -3.92 0.10 20.09
CA ASN A 441 -3.62 1.31 20.83
C ASN A 441 -4.88 2.12 21.13
N ASP A 442 -4.95 2.71 22.33
CA ASP A 442 -5.73 3.93 22.51
C ASP A 442 -4.94 5.11 21.92
N VAL A 443 -5.63 6.11 21.40
CA VAL A 443 -5.01 7.36 20.95
C VAL A 443 -5.34 8.46 21.96
N PRO A 444 -4.47 8.71 22.97
CA PRO A 444 -4.79 9.64 24.05
C PRO A 444 -4.68 11.10 23.60
N TYR A 445 -5.50 11.98 24.19
CA TYR A 445 -5.31 13.43 24.02
C TYR A 445 -3.98 13.92 24.57
N ASN A 446 -3.46 13.24 25.58
CA ASN A 446 -2.17 13.51 26.19
C ASN A 446 -1.58 12.19 26.73
N ALA A 447 -0.56 11.69 26.05
CA ALA A 447 0.09 10.43 26.42
C ALA A 447 0.79 10.48 27.78
N GLY A 448 1.35 11.63 28.13
CA GLY A 448 2.08 11.84 29.40
C GLY A 448 1.20 11.78 30.65
N THR A 449 -0.10 12.02 30.52
CA THR A 449 -1.08 11.92 31.63
C THR A 449 -2.02 10.75 31.51
N TYR A 450 -1.92 9.93 30.43
CA TYR A 450 -2.73 8.75 30.26
C TYR A 450 -2.40 7.71 31.37
N PRO A 451 -3.39 7.02 32.00
CA PRO A 451 -4.83 6.97 31.66
C PRO A 451 -5.72 8.02 32.36
N LEU A 452 -5.15 9.03 33.02
CA LEU A 452 -5.95 10.12 33.63
C LEU A 452 -6.59 11.00 32.55
N SER A 453 -5.87 11.27 31.44
CA SER A 453 -6.46 11.85 30.24
C SER A 453 -7.29 10.81 29.48
N ALA A 454 -8.35 11.27 28.81
CA ALA A 454 -9.19 10.42 27.98
C ALA A 454 -8.50 10.11 26.64
N SER A 455 -9.01 9.08 25.94
CA SER A 455 -8.66 8.78 24.55
C SER A 455 -9.56 9.55 23.59
N ALA A 456 -8.97 10.05 22.51
CA ALA A 456 -9.65 10.68 21.40
C ALA A 456 -10.22 9.66 20.41
N ALA A 457 -9.47 8.59 20.19
CA ALA A 457 -9.71 7.57 19.18
C ALA A 457 -9.07 6.24 19.60
N THR A 458 -9.15 5.24 18.74
CA THR A 458 -8.36 4.01 18.81
C THR A 458 -7.61 3.78 17.53
N GLU A 459 -6.54 2.98 17.57
CA GLU A 459 -5.73 2.63 16.42
C GLU A 459 -5.45 1.13 16.40
N PHE A 460 -5.65 0.52 15.23
CA PHE A 460 -5.24 -0.84 14.94
C PHE A 460 -4.18 -0.81 13.83
N VAL A 461 -2.96 -1.21 14.19
CA VAL A 461 -1.84 -1.30 13.25
C VAL A 461 -1.68 -2.75 12.83
N VAL A 462 -1.68 -3.01 11.52
CA VAL A 462 -1.41 -4.34 10.98
C VAL A 462 0.09 -4.51 10.74
N THR A 463 0.57 -5.74 10.93
CA THR A 463 1.95 -6.07 10.61
C THR A 463 2.15 -6.18 9.09
N SER A 464 3.39 -6.26 8.64
CA SER A 464 3.75 -6.46 7.23
C SER A 464 3.30 -7.83 6.71
N VAL A 465 2.95 -7.87 5.42
CA VAL A 465 2.77 -9.13 4.70
C VAL A 465 4.08 -9.89 4.61
N THR A 466 5.17 -9.20 4.24
CA THR A 466 6.50 -9.82 4.06
C THR A 466 7.69 -8.94 4.42
N SER A 467 7.53 -7.63 4.54
CA SER A 467 8.65 -6.71 4.84
C SER A 467 9.25 -6.95 6.22
N ASP A 468 10.55 -6.78 6.35
CA ASP A 468 11.31 -7.10 7.56
C ASP A 468 10.75 -6.44 8.82
N ASN A 469 10.60 -7.22 9.87
CA ASN A 469 10.27 -6.76 11.22
C ASN A 469 11.54 -6.64 12.10
N LEU A 470 11.40 -6.41 13.40
CA LEU A 470 12.55 -6.21 14.27
C LEU A 470 13.46 -7.44 14.39
N ASP A 471 12.90 -8.65 14.49
CA ASP A 471 13.69 -9.88 14.55
C ASP A 471 14.52 -10.10 13.29
N ASP A 472 13.94 -9.77 12.12
CA ASP A 472 14.64 -9.84 10.84
C ASP A 472 15.79 -8.84 10.76
N LEU A 473 15.53 -7.59 11.16
CA LEU A 473 16.54 -6.51 11.15
C LEU A 473 17.73 -6.82 12.05
N VAL A 474 17.52 -7.42 13.23
CA VAL A 474 18.60 -7.81 14.15
C VAL A 474 19.07 -9.26 13.95
N LYS A 475 18.47 -9.98 12.99
CA LYS A 475 18.87 -11.35 12.57
C LYS A 475 18.82 -12.38 13.70
N VAL A 476 17.75 -12.33 14.51
CA VAL A 476 17.48 -13.29 15.58
C VAL A 476 16.25 -14.15 15.27
N PRO A 477 16.03 -15.28 15.96
CA PRO A 477 14.82 -16.09 15.77
C PRO A 477 13.55 -15.34 16.12
N GLU A 478 12.45 -15.61 15.41
CA GLU A 478 11.12 -15.04 15.64
C GLU A 478 10.71 -15.16 17.12
N GLY A 479 10.09 -14.09 17.63
CA GLY A 479 9.63 -13.96 19.01
C GLY A 479 10.69 -13.51 20.01
N THR A 480 11.96 -13.37 19.58
CA THR A 480 13.07 -12.99 20.47
C THR A 480 12.97 -11.52 20.90
N VAL A 481 12.82 -10.60 19.93
CA VAL A 481 12.74 -9.16 20.22
C VAL A 481 11.39 -8.86 20.89
N SER A 482 10.30 -9.44 20.43
CA SER A 482 8.96 -9.19 20.99
C SER A 482 8.89 -9.57 22.47
N ALA A 483 9.52 -10.67 22.86
CA ALA A 483 9.57 -11.09 24.27
C ALA A 483 10.25 -10.05 25.18
N LEU A 484 11.24 -9.34 24.67
CA LEU A 484 11.99 -8.31 25.41
C LEU A 484 11.40 -6.90 25.25
N ALA A 485 11.08 -6.51 24.01
CA ALA A 485 10.66 -5.15 23.68
C ALA A 485 9.21 -4.86 24.07
N SER A 486 8.28 -5.81 23.84
CA SER A 486 6.85 -5.56 24.09
C SER A 486 6.52 -5.15 25.53
N PRO A 487 7.09 -5.76 26.58
CA PRO A 487 6.87 -5.29 27.96
C PRO A 487 7.41 -3.87 28.20
N VAL A 488 8.58 -3.55 27.64
CA VAL A 488 9.24 -2.23 27.79
C VAL A 488 8.44 -1.16 27.07
N ILE A 489 8.04 -1.40 25.82
CA ILE A 489 7.20 -0.50 25.03
C ILE A 489 5.90 -0.18 25.77
N ARG A 490 5.21 -1.20 26.28
CA ARG A 490 3.94 -1.03 27.00
C ARG A 490 4.11 -0.34 28.36
N ALA A 491 5.23 -0.55 29.03
CA ALA A 491 5.52 0.14 30.30
C ALA A 491 5.78 1.63 30.08
N ALA A 492 6.48 1.98 28.99
CA ALA A 492 6.75 3.37 28.61
C ALA A 492 5.52 4.07 27.99
N ASN A 493 4.64 3.33 27.33
CA ASN A 493 3.50 3.81 26.57
C ASN A 493 2.21 3.12 27.04
N ARG A 494 1.61 3.60 28.13
CA ARG A 494 0.46 2.94 28.79
C ARG A 494 -0.80 2.81 27.92
N HIS A 495 -0.92 3.58 26.86
CA HIS A 495 -2.00 3.52 25.88
C HIS A 495 -1.82 2.36 24.86
N VAL A 496 -0.65 1.72 24.83
CA VAL A 496 -0.39 0.53 24.02
C VAL A 496 -0.88 -0.70 24.77
N HIS A 497 -1.99 -1.29 24.33
CA HIS A 497 -2.55 -2.49 24.94
C HIS A 497 -1.84 -3.76 24.49
N TRP A 498 -1.35 -3.76 23.25
CA TRP A 498 -0.60 -4.88 22.70
C TRP A 498 0.31 -4.40 21.56
N VAL A 499 1.46 -5.05 21.45
CA VAL A 499 2.39 -4.95 20.35
C VAL A 499 3.01 -6.31 20.07
N ASP A 500 3.17 -6.63 18.79
CA ASP A 500 3.89 -7.77 18.26
C ASP A 500 4.91 -7.24 17.25
N THR A 501 6.18 -7.41 17.56
CA THR A 501 7.26 -6.77 16.81
C THR A 501 7.89 -7.69 15.76
N ASP A 502 7.45 -8.96 15.69
CA ASP A 502 8.25 -10.01 15.07
C ASP A 502 7.51 -10.84 14.03
N ARG A 503 6.17 -10.89 14.06
CA ARG A 503 5.41 -11.81 13.23
C ARG A 503 4.76 -11.12 12.04
N HIS A 504 4.78 -11.77 10.89
CA HIS A 504 4.14 -11.34 9.66
C HIS A 504 2.71 -11.84 9.57
N GLY A 505 1.84 -11.13 8.83
CA GLY A 505 0.47 -11.57 8.70
C GLY A 505 -0.49 -10.55 8.12
N TYR A 506 -1.70 -10.54 8.66
CA TYR A 506 -2.79 -9.67 8.22
C TYR A 506 -3.82 -9.44 9.32
N GLY A 507 -4.65 -8.42 9.14
CA GLY A 507 -5.80 -8.14 9.99
C GLY A 507 -7.13 -8.47 9.31
N VAL A 508 -8.15 -8.73 10.13
CA VAL A 508 -9.55 -8.77 9.70
C VAL A 508 -10.34 -7.82 10.59
N LEU A 509 -10.85 -6.76 10.01
CA LEU A 509 -11.71 -5.81 10.70
C LEU A 509 -13.18 -6.22 10.51
N ASP A 510 -13.83 -6.56 11.60
CA ASP A 510 -15.29 -6.79 11.67
C ASP A 510 -15.95 -5.57 12.32
N LEU A 511 -16.88 -4.98 11.60
CA LEU A 511 -17.52 -3.73 11.99
C LEU A 511 -19.03 -3.93 12.13
N THR A 512 -19.58 -3.63 13.31
CA THR A 512 -21.01 -3.52 13.57
C THR A 512 -21.32 -2.15 14.18
N ALA A 513 -22.59 -1.82 14.40
CA ALA A 513 -22.94 -0.56 15.07
C ALA A 513 -22.38 -0.48 16.51
N GLU A 514 -22.20 -1.63 17.16
CA GLU A 514 -21.80 -1.75 18.56
C GLU A 514 -20.29 -1.81 18.75
N ARG A 515 -19.52 -2.31 17.74
CA ARG A 515 -18.08 -2.50 17.87
C ARG A 515 -17.35 -2.43 16.54
N ALA A 516 -16.08 -2.02 16.62
CA ALA A 516 -15.05 -2.25 15.61
C ALA A 516 -14.05 -3.25 16.21
N GLN A 517 -13.93 -4.44 15.65
CA GLN A 517 -13.04 -5.50 16.12
C GLN A 517 -11.99 -5.81 15.08
N MET A 518 -10.73 -5.83 15.49
CA MET A 518 -9.59 -6.27 14.68
C MET A 518 -9.11 -7.62 15.19
N ASP A 519 -9.15 -8.61 14.31
CA ASP A 519 -8.54 -9.92 14.52
C ASP A 519 -7.21 -9.96 13.77
N TYR A 520 -6.14 -10.28 14.49
CA TYR A 520 -4.79 -10.39 13.94
C TYR A 520 -4.47 -11.85 13.69
N TYR A 521 -4.04 -12.13 12.47
CA TYR A 521 -3.59 -13.45 12.01
C TYR A 521 -2.11 -13.38 11.64
N VAL A 522 -1.35 -14.41 12.01
CA VAL A 522 0.08 -14.50 11.76
C VAL A 522 0.40 -15.71 10.88
N LEU A 523 1.41 -15.57 10.04
CA LEU A 523 1.91 -16.62 9.16
C LEU A 523 2.93 -17.48 9.89
N SER A 524 3.01 -18.76 9.53
CA SER A 524 4.04 -19.66 10.06
C SER A 524 5.43 -19.40 9.50
N ASP A 525 5.52 -18.92 8.25
CA ASP A 525 6.77 -18.60 7.56
C ASP A 525 6.45 -17.88 6.25
N ARG A 526 6.88 -16.62 6.11
CA ARG A 526 6.67 -15.83 4.89
C ARG A 526 7.52 -16.27 3.71
N THR A 527 8.59 -17.04 3.96
CA THR A 527 9.56 -17.44 2.93
C THR A 527 9.14 -18.68 2.15
N THR A 528 8.02 -19.31 2.51
CA THR A 528 7.49 -20.51 1.85
C THR A 528 6.12 -20.26 1.22
N THR A 529 5.86 -20.98 0.12
CA THR A 529 4.56 -20.85 -0.61
C THR A 529 3.40 -21.54 0.10
N ASN A 530 3.66 -22.39 1.08
CA ASN A 530 2.66 -23.18 1.81
C ASN A 530 2.54 -22.77 3.28
N ALA A 531 2.90 -21.53 3.61
CA ALA A 531 2.72 -20.99 4.94
C ALA A 531 1.26 -21.09 5.40
N THR A 532 1.07 -21.50 6.64
CA THR A 532 -0.23 -21.51 7.32
C THR A 532 -0.46 -20.18 8.04
N ALA A 533 -1.72 -19.84 8.26
CA ALA A 533 -2.09 -18.71 9.10
C ALA A 533 -2.78 -19.20 10.38
N SER A 534 -2.51 -18.53 11.47
CA SER A 534 -3.16 -18.79 12.77
C SER A 534 -3.64 -17.49 13.40
N TRP A 535 -4.76 -17.55 14.11
CA TRP A 535 -5.22 -16.44 14.92
C TRP A 535 -4.22 -16.16 16.06
N ALA A 536 -3.81 -14.90 16.18
CA ALA A 536 -2.88 -14.46 17.22
C ALA A 536 -3.59 -13.74 18.37
N ARG A 537 -4.41 -12.73 18.04
CA ARG A 537 -5.08 -11.86 19.02
C ARG A 537 -6.31 -11.20 18.39
N SER A 538 -7.23 -10.79 19.25
CA SER A 538 -8.32 -9.90 18.87
C SER A 538 -8.46 -8.76 19.86
N TYR A 539 -8.69 -7.58 19.32
CA TYR A 539 -9.00 -6.37 20.09
C TYR A 539 -10.19 -5.66 19.46
N ARG A 540 -10.99 -5.02 20.29
CA ARG A 540 -12.15 -4.27 19.83
C ARG A 540 -12.27 -2.94 20.53
N THR A 541 -12.95 -2.01 19.87
CA THR A 541 -13.47 -0.77 20.45
C THR A 541 -14.98 -0.86 20.46
N ARG A 542 -15.60 -0.70 21.61
CA ARG A 542 -17.07 -0.58 21.70
C ARG A 542 -17.50 0.84 21.36
N SER A 543 -18.64 0.95 20.70
CA SER A 543 -19.21 2.24 20.36
C SER A 543 -19.31 3.15 21.58
N GLY A 544 -18.83 4.38 21.45
CA GLY A 544 -18.84 5.41 22.49
C GLY A 544 -17.66 5.38 23.46
N THR A 545 -16.82 4.32 23.48
CA THR A 545 -15.76 4.18 24.50
C THR A 545 -14.43 4.84 24.15
N GLN A 546 -14.06 4.92 22.88
CA GLN A 546 -12.74 5.33 22.36
C GLN A 546 -11.59 4.60 23.09
N LYS A 547 -11.83 3.34 23.46
CA LYS A 547 -10.85 2.50 24.15
C LYS A 547 -10.81 1.12 23.54
N VAL A 548 -9.58 0.61 23.43
CA VAL A 548 -9.30 -0.76 23.00
C VAL A 548 -9.47 -1.71 24.18
N GLU A 549 -10.21 -2.79 23.97
CA GLU A 549 -10.28 -3.91 24.90
C GLU A 549 -9.97 -5.23 24.21
N ARG A 550 -9.31 -6.14 24.92
CA ARG A 550 -9.03 -7.48 24.39
C ARG A 550 -10.32 -8.30 24.32
N THR A 551 -10.47 -9.08 23.26
CA THR A 551 -11.49 -10.14 23.16
C THR A 551 -10.81 -11.46 22.80
N TYR A 552 -11.51 -12.58 23.06
CA TYR A 552 -11.01 -13.92 22.83
C TYR A 552 -11.83 -14.66 21.76
N ASP A 553 -12.81 -13.98 21.20
CA ASP A 553 -13.73 -14.53 20.20
C ASP A 553 -13.42 -13.89 18.85
N PRO A 554 -12.57 -14.51 17.99
CA PRO A 554 -12.35 -14.04 16.62
C PRO A 554 -13.62 -14.19 15.80
N VAL A 555 -13.75 -13.34 14.75
CA VAL A 555 -14.90 -13.30 13.84
C VAL A 555 -14.59 -13.91 12.48
#